data_5b7d5c9f02d15fcd00e5b1e9e7ab428f
#
_entry.id   5b7d5c9f02d15fcd00e5b1e9e7ab428f
#
_cell.length_a   1.000
_cell.length_b   1.000
_cell.length_c   1.000
_cell.angle_alpha   90.00
_cell.angle_beta   90.00
_cell.angle_gamma   90.00
#
_symmetry.space_group_name_H-M   'P 1'
#
loop_
_entity.id
_entity.type
_entity.pdbx_description
1 polymer ?
#
loop_
_entity_poly.entity_id
_entity_poly.type
_entity_poly.pdbx_seq_one_letter_code
_entity_poly.pdbx_strand_id
1 'polypeptide(L)'
;MPVYFFIFSQLVKDMSKCNALLMIRTQLAFLSISMLALSACGGGGGSSSAPVAMTPPTMTPSAANTAPTFTSPNAESVSESVTGPAYSAAASDADGDSLTYSISGGADAIHFSVDASTGSVSFITRQDFENPSDSDFDNIYDITLSVSDGQGGTDSLALALTLTDTPNDPVKYRDTFFTNIETMGNVELATIEGETLLMDIFQPSNDTTQNRPVLIVASGGGFITQDRTQVEFIAEEFARRGFVAATMDYRVLGRFPTDADELSIAGVKASHDMLAAVRFFRADAEGSNNFQIRSDAMIVSGTSAGGVMAATVATFDENDVVPSQALEDYLDANGGVFGAVGNNTDVSSAIQGAVAISGAVLDLDTIDANSIPMYAAHNMIDPIVPCVTAPEGAAFTGLIVSGACDFIPALQAAGVTTEFFLKPGVGHVDFTLEEFLQIANDAAELFFEEVISP
;
A
#
# COMPACT_ATOMS: atom_id res chain seq x y z
N MET A 1 13.82 -23.51 -25.66
CA MET A 1 13.83 -22.69 -24.44
C MET A 1 12.43 -22.36 -23.88
N PRO A 2 11.36 -23.13 -24.15
CA PRO A 2 10.06 -22.87 -23.52
C PRO A 2 9.81 -23.61 -22.19
N VAL A 3 10.77 -24.40 -21.70
CA VAL A 3 10.52 -25.33 -20.57
C VAL A 3 10.68 -24.65 -19.19
N TYR A 4 11.52 -23.64 -19.07
CA TYR A 4 11.73 -22.95 -17.78
C TYR A 4 10.61 -21.98 -17.41
N PHE A 5 9.96 -21.35 -18.37
CA PHE A 5 8.83 -20.44 -18.14
C PHE A 5 7.56 -21.16 -17.64
N PHE A 6 7.39 -22.43 -18.05
CA PHE A 6 6.21 -23.21 -17.66
C PHE A 6 6.28 -23.76 -16.22
N ILE A 7 7.48 -24.00 -15.71
CA ILE A 7 7.68 -24.55 -14.36
C ILE A 7 7.41 -23.50 -13.28
N PHE A 8 7.77 -22.24 -13.52
CA PHE A 8 7.57 -21.14 -12.56
C PHE A 8 6.07 -20.77 -12.39
N SER A 9 5.34 -20.70 -13.50
CA SER A 9 3.88 -20.48 -13.49
C SER A 9 3.10 -21.57 -12.77
N GLN A 10 3.60 -22.81 -12.80
CA GLN A 10 2.95 -23.96 -12.15
C GLN A 10 3.22 -23.99 -10.64
N LEU A 11 4.41 -23.60 -10.19
CA LEU A 11 4.75 -23.56 -8.75
C LEU A 11 3.95 -22.48 -8.00
N VAL A 12 3.76 -21.30 -8.59
CA VAL A 12 2.98 -20.22 -8.00
C VAL A 12 1.47 -20.58 -7.93
N LYS A 13 0.94 -21.28 -8.94
CA LYS A 13 -0.46 -21.76 -8.93
C LYS A 13 -0.72 -22.86 -7.90
N ASP A 14 0.29 -23.64 -7.55
CA ASP A 14 0.14 -24.70 -6.54
C ASP A 14 0.27 -24.15 -5.11
N MET A 15 0.97 -23.04 -4.88
CA MET A 15 1.03 -22.37 -3.57
C MET A 15 -0.28 -21.69 -3.19
N SER A 16 -1.03 -21.15 -4.15
CA SER A 16 -2.36 -20.54 -3.89
C SER A 16 -3.40 -21.59 -3.47
N LYS A 17 -3.22 -22.85 -3.83
CA LYS A 17 -4.10 -23.97 -3.43
C LYS A 17 -3.80 -24.51 -2.03
N CYS A 18 -2.59 -24.33 -1.51
CA CYS A 18 -2.25 -24.77 -0.15
C CYS A 18 -2.87 -23.90 0.94
N ASN A 19 -3.06 -22.60 0.69
CA ASN A 19 -3.72 -21.71 1.65
C ASN A 19 -5.25 -21.90 1.73
N ALA A 20 -5.88 -22.47 0.70
CA ALA A 20 -7.32 -22.73 0.71
C ALA A 20 -7.72 -23.99 1.54
N LEU A 21 -6.78 -24.87 1.87
CA LEU A 21 -7.07 -26.10 2.61
C LEU A 21 -6.93 -25.98 4.13
N LEU A 22 -6.40 -24.87 4.63
CA LEU A 22 -6.21 -24.65 6.08
C LEU A 22 -7.38 -23.87 6.73
N MET A 23 -8.30 -23.30 5.96
CA MET A 23 -9.45 -22.53 6.49
C MET A 23 -10.77 -23.33 6.64
N ILE A 24 -10.79 -24.63 6.38
CA ILE A 24 -12.05 -25.43 6.44
C ILE A 24 -12.21 -26.22 7.76
N ARG A 25 -11.34 -26.05 8.75
CA ARG A 25 -11.41 -26.85 10.00
C ARG A 25 -11.87 -26.13 11.27
N THR A 26 -12.40 -24.90 11.23
CA THR A 26 -12.83 -24.18 12.44
C THR A 26 -14.23 -23.53 12.38
N GLN A 27 -15.19 -24.14 11.70
CA GLN A 27 -16.60 -23.74 11.86
C GLN A 27 -17.52 -24.95 11.90
N LEU A 28 -17.50 -25.66 13.03
CA LEU A 28 -18.57 -26.59 13.41
C LEU A 28 -18.52 -26.86 14.91
N ALA A 29 -19.04 -25.95 15.71
CA ALA A 29 -19.57 -26.23 17.05
C ALA A 29 -20.20 -24.94 17.60
N PHE A 30 -21.50 -24.86 17.54
CA PHE A 30 -22.39 -24.32 18.58
C PHE A 30 -23.76 -24.09 17.96
N LEU A 31 -24.50 -25.18 17.86
CA LEU A 31 -25.95 -25.12 17.75
C LEU A 31 -26.48 -26.25 18.65
N SER A 32 -27.09 -25.89 19.76
CA SER A 32 -28.19 -26.66 20.36
C SER A 32 -28.52 -26.15 21.74
N ILE A 33 -29.77 -25.91 21.86
CA ILE A 33 -30.75 -26.28 22.91
C ILE A 33 -30.93 -25.20 23.95
N SER A 34 -32.14 -24.60 24.03
CA SER A 34 -33.23 -25.23 24.77
C SER A 34 -34.56 -24.52 24.65
N MET A 35 -35.54 -25.30 24.35
CA MET A 35 -36.98 -25.05 24.65
C MET A 35 -37.38 -25.77 25.93
N LEU A 36 -38.54 -25.32 26.47
CA LEU A 36 -39.47 -25.95 27.40
C LEU A 36 -39.34 -25.51 28.87
N ALA A 37 -40.40 -25.24 29.61
CA ALA A 37 -41.79 -25.65 29.48
C ALA A 37 -42.73 -24.75 30.31
N LEU A 38 -43.93 -24.60 29.78
CA LEU A 38 -45.13 -24.27 30.52
C LEU A 38 -45.64 -25.49 31.33
N SER A 39 -46.27 -25.24 32.50
CA SER A 39 -47.51 -25.83 32.97
C SER A 39 -47.79 -25.34 34.41
N ALA A 40 -48.84 -24.76 34.65
CA ALA A 40 -50.25 -25.09 34.64
C ALA A 40 -50.78 -25.40 36.07
N CYS A 41 -51.60 -24.52 36.55
CA CYS A 41 -52.97 -24.70 37.05
C CYS A 41 -53.30 -25.64 38.25
N GLY A 42 -54.03 -25.07 39.14
CA GLY A 42 -54.98 -25.78 40.06
C GLY A 42 -54.80 -25.33 41.48
N GLY A 43 -55.70 -24.71 42.18
CA GLY A 43 -57.06 -24.79 42.33
C GLY A 43 -57.44 -24.90 43.82
N GLY A 44 -58.22 -23.95 44.35
CA GLY A 44 -59.21 -24.24 45.36
C GLY A 44 -58.87 -24.03 46.82
N GLY A 45 -59.68 -23.20 47.48
CA GLY A 45 -59.94 -23.33 48.91
C GLY A 45 -60.06 -22.00 49.65
N GLY A 46 -61.25 -21.48 49.79
CA GLY A 46 -61.57 -20.27 50.56
C GLY A 46 -61.47 -20.47 52.08
N SER A 47 -61.09 -19.40 52.74
CA SER A 47 -61.50 -19.11 54.13
C SER A 47 -61.45 -17.61 54.33
N SER A 48 -62.59 -17.08 54.72
CA SER A 48 -62.83 -15.72 55.15
C SER A 48 -62.10 -15.42 56.46
N SER A 49 -61.25 -14.41 56.49
CA SER A 49 -60.88 -13.72 57.73
C SER A 49 -60.83 -12.20 57.45
N ALA A 50 -61.30 -11.50 58.47
CA ALA A 50 -61.62 -10.07 58.52
C ALA A 50 -60.52 -9.15 58.03
N PRO A 51 -60.86 -7.92 57.61
CA PRO A 51 -59.87 -6.96 57.09
C PRO A 51 -59.02 -6.44 58.24
N VAL A 52 -57.72 -6.80 58.19
CA VAL A 52 -56.67 -6.11 58.94
C VAL A 52 -56.43 -4.77 58.25
N ALA A 53 -56.59 -3.69 58.98
CA ALA A 53 -56.23 -2.35 58.51
C ALA A 53 -54.74 -2.35 58.20
N MET A 54 -54.41 -2.35 56.92
CA MET A 54 -53.04 -2.09 56.44
C MET A 54 -52.76 -0.60 56.63
N THR A 55 -51.83 -0.28 57.52
CA THR A 55 -51.11 1.01 57.47
C THR A 55 -50.42 1.07 56.13
N PRO A 56 -50.51 2.22 55.40
CA PRO A 56 -49.77 2.39 54.16
C PRO A 56 -48.29 2.17 54.45
N PRO A 57 -47.54 1.48 53.56
CA PRO A 57 -46.07 1.39 53.68
C PRO A 57 -45.54 2.82 53.65
N THR A 58 -44.82 3.19 54.69
CA THR A 58 -44.00 4.43 54.66
C THR A 58 -43.00 4.26 53.52
N MET A 59 -43.26 4.95 52.44
CA MET A 59 -42.26 5.03 51.34
C MET A 59 -41.06 5.77 51.94
N THR A 60 -39.98 5.05 52.20
CA THR A 60 -38.68 5.67 52.39
C THR A 60 -38.36 6.44 51.12
N PRO A 61 -37.98 7.71 51.16
CA PRO A 61 -37.54 8.41 49.97
C PRO A 61 -36.43 7.57 49.31
N SER A 62 -36.56 7.28 48.05
CA SER A 62 -35.42 6.75 47.26
C SER A 62 -34.24 7.69 47.46
N ALA A 63 -33.08 7.18 47.77
CA ALA A 63 -31.87 7.99 47.77
C ALA A 63 -31.80 8.75 46.45
N ALA A 64 -31.37 10.00 46.50
CA ALA A 64 -31.18 10.79 45.29
C ALA A 64 -30.03 10.16 44.50
N ASN A 65 -30.24 9.97 43.21
CA ASN A 65 -29.18 9.45 42.33
C ASN A 65 -27.93 10.34 42.35
N THR A 66 -26.78 9.75 42.49
CA THR A 66 -25.47 10.39 42.45
C THR A 66 -24.82 10.07 41.11
N ALA A 67 -24.35 11.05 40.38
CA ALA A 67 -23.68 10.83 39.10
C ALA A 67 -22.37 10.04 39.27
N PRO A 68 -22.01 9.20 38.31
CA PRO A 68 -20.72 8.50 38.29
C PRO A 68 -19.55 9.48 38.19
N THR A 69 -18.36 9.01 38.56
CA THR A 69 -17.13 9.82 38.47
C THR A 69 -16.00 8.98 37.89
N PHE A 70 -15.32 9.49 36.87
CA PHE A 70 -14.10 8.86 36.34
C PHE A 70 -13.02 8.76 37.39
N THR A 71 -12.38 7.61 37.50
CA THR A 71 -11.27 7.32 38.41
C THR A 71 -9.96 7.04 37.69
N SER A 72 -10.02 6.75 36.40
CA SER A 72 -8.84 6.55 35.55
C SER A 72 -8.15 7.89 35.21
N PRO A 73 -6.84 7.89 34.91
CA PRO A 73 -6.10 9.09 34.54
C PRO A 73 -6.60 9.68 33.22
N ASN A 74 -6.37 10.98 33.03
CA ASN A 74 -6.76 11.70 31.83
C ASN A 74 -5.64 11.81 30.78
N ALA A 75 -4.52 11.11 30.98
CA ALA A 75 -3.42 11.00 30.03
C ALA A 75 -2.72 9.66 30.24
N GLU A 76 -2.32 9.03 29.14
CA GLU A 76 -1.54 7.78 29.12
C GLU A 76 -0.67 7.71 27.86
N SER A 77 0.40 6.94 27.91
CA SER A 77 1.22 6.63 26.74
C SER A 77 0.96 5.21 26.29
N VAL A 78 0.80 5.03 25.00
CA VAL A 78 0.53 3.73 24.37
C VAL A 78 1.51 3.50 23.24
N SER A 79 2.08 2.29 23.15
CA SER A 79 2.95 1.93 22.04
C SER A 79 2.13 1.72 20.75
N GLU A 80 2.66 2.13 19.60
CA GLU A 80 2.09 1.84 18.28
C GLU A 80 1.95 0.35 17.99
N SER A 81 2.77 -0.50 18.62
CA SER A 81 2.69 -1.96 18.52
C SER A 81 1.55 -2.58 19.36
N VAL A 82 0.71 -1.77 20.01
CA VAL A 82 -0.38 -2.27 20.84
C VAL A 82 -1.37 -3.13 20.00
N THR A 83 -1.62 -4.34 20.48
CA THR A 83 -2.56 -5.30 19.86
C THR A 83 -3.87 -5.44 20.61
N GLY A 84 -4.04 -4.72 21.72
CA GLY A 84 -5.19 -4.72 22.60
C GLY A 84 -5.75 -3.33 22.84
N PRO A 85 -6.49 -3.12 23.93
CA PRO A 85 -6.95 -1.79 24.30
C PRO A 85 -5.79 -0.81 24.48
N ALA A 86 -5.92 0.37 23.87
CA ALA A 86 -4.99 1.48 24.03
C ALA A 86 -5.13 2.16 25.40
N TYR A 87 -6.34 2.07 25.99
CA TYR A 87 -6.65 2.66 27.30
C TYR A 87 -7.79 1.89 27.96
N SER A 88 -7.83 1.90 29.28
CA SER A 88 -8.92 1.31 30.07
C SER A 88 -9.56 2.38 30.96
N ALA A 89 -10.70 2.87 30.53
CA ALA A 89 -11.48 3.82 31.32
C ALA A 89 -12.09 3.13 32.54
N ALA A 90 -11.98 3.77 33.69
CA ALA A 90 -12.62 3.32 34.92
C ALA A 90 -13.40 4.49 35.58
N ALA A 91 -14.57 4.17 36.08
CA ALA A 91 -15.39 5.12 36.85
C ALA A 91 -16.00 4.41 38.04
N SER A 92 -16.44 5.19 39.03
CA SER A 92 -17.17 4.70 40.20
C SER A 92 -18.50 5.42 40.36
N ASP A 93 -19.50 4.68 40.79
CA ASP A 93 -20.78 5.20 41.15
C ASP A 93 -21.08 4.95 42.64
N ALA A 94 -21.57 5.97 43.35
CA ALA A 94 -21.81 5.90 44.81
C ALA A 94 -23.06 5.07 45.18
N ASP A 95 -24.01 4.96 44.26
CA ASP A 95 -25.23 4.19 44.42
C ASP A 95 -25.06 2.75 43.94
N GLY A 96 -23.95 2.44 43.24
CA GLY A 96 -23.61 1.13 42.72
C GLY A 96 -24.33 0.78 41.42
N ASP A 97 -24.73 1.78 40.66
CA ASP A 97 -25.40 1.61 39.38
C ASP A 97 -24.46 1.05 38.30
N SER A 98 -25.06 0.40 37.31
CA SER A 98 -24.31 -0.14 36.17
C SER A 98 -23.86 0.99 35.23
N LEU A 99 -22.56 1.07 34.96
CA LEU A 99 -21.97 2.12 34.13
C LEU A 99 -21.93 1.73 32.66
N THR A 100 -22.12 2.74 31.78
CA THR A 100 -22.03 2.62 30.34
C THR A 100 -21.10 3.69 29.80
N TYR A 101 -20.07 3.25 29.06
CA TYR A 101 -19.05 4.12 28.50
C TYR A 101 -19.32 4.43 27.02
N SER A 102 -18.93 5.63 26.58
CA SER A 102 -19.02 6.06 25.19
C SER A 102 -17.94 7.10 24.86
N ILE A 103 -17.63 7.25 23.57
CA ILE A 103 -16.84 8.39 23.07
C ILE A 103 -17.84 9.50 22.72
N SER A 104 -17.70 10.65 23.35
CA SER A 104 -18.61 11.79 23.18
C SER A 104 -18.03 12.92 22.34
N GLY A 105 -16.71 12.89 22.00
CA GLY A 105 -16.04 13.89 21.20
C GLY A 105 -14.52 13.77 21.26
N GLY A 106 -13.84 14.85 20.88
CA GLY A 106 -12.40 14.97 20.74
C GLY A 106 -11.98 15.08 19.27
N ALA A 107 -10.83 15.71 19.00
CA ALA A 107 -10.35 15.95 17.64
C ALA A 107 -10.11 14.62 16.90
N ASP A 108 -9.67 13.60 17.64
CA ASP A 108 -9.22 12.31 17.11
C ASP A 108 -10.20 11.16 17.40
N ALA A 109 -11.44 11.48 17.82
CA ALA A 109 -12.47 10.50 18.16
C ALA A 109 -12.73 9.45 17.05
N ILE A 110 -12.52 9.83 15.79
CA ILE A 110 -12.71 8.96 14.62
C ILE A 110 -11.77 7.75 14.60
N HIS A 111 -10.62 7.83 15.29
CA HIS A 111 -9.60 6.77 15.32
C HIS A 111 -9.92 5.69 16.35
N PHE A 112 -10.96 5.86 17.19
CA PHE A 112 -11.20 5.01 18.35
C PHE A 112 -12.57 4.35 18.39
N SER A 113 -12.60 3.20 19.06
CA SER A 113 -13.81 2.54 19.53
C SER A 113 -13.72 2.33 21.05
N VAL A 114 -14.87 2.24 21.73
CA VAL A 114 -14.94 1.91 23.15
C VAL A 114 -15.93 0.76 23.36
N ASP A 115 -15.57 -0.20 24.20
CA ASP A 115 -16.52 -1.19 24.71
C ASP A 115 -17.37 -0.54 25.79
N ALA A 116 -18.67 -0.44 25.55
CA ALA A 116 -19.61 0.28 26.40
C ALA A 116 -19.76 -0.34 27.81
N SER A 117 -19.42 -1.61 27.98
CA SER A 117 -19.58 -2.32 29.25
C SER A 117 -18.30 -2.34 30.09
N THR A 118 -17.14 -2.36 29.44
CA THR A 118 -15.85 -2.48 30.12
C THR A 118 -15.06 -1.19 30.18
N GLY A 119 -15.39 -0.20 29.33
CA GLY A 119 -14.62 1.03 29.20
C GLY A 119 -13.29 0.85 28.45
N SER A 120 -13.07 -0.29 27.79
CA SER A 120 -11.87 -0.54 26.99
C SER A 120 -11.90 0.28 25.71
N VAL A 121 -10.92 1.17 25.53
CA VAL A 121 -10.76 2.03 24.35
C VAL A 121 -9.67 1.42 23.46
N SER A 122 -9.97 1.24 22.17
CA SER A 122 -9.05 0.65 21.21
C SER A 122 -8.96 1.51 19.95
N PHE A 123 -7.81 1.53 19.33
CA PHE A 123 -7.69 2.05 17.98
C PHE A 123 -8.50 1.19 16.99
N ILE A 124 -9.18 1.82 16.04
CA ILE A 124 -9.90 1.13 14.97
C ILE A 124 -8.93 0.54 13.94
N THR A 125 -7.85 1.27 13.66
CA THR A 125 -6.73 0.84 12.83
C THR A 125 -5.44 0.98 13.61
N ARG A 126 -4.43 0.18 13.29
CA ARG A 126 -3.09 0.35 13.87
C ARG A 126 -2.59 1.76 13.54
N GLN A 127 -1.94 2.40 14.50
CA GLN A 127 -1.29 3.69 14.34
C GLN A 127 0.21 3.47 14.07
N ASP A 128 0.84 4.46 13.45
CA ASP A 128 2.23 4.48 13.02
C ASP A 128 2.84 5.78 13.56
N PHE A 129 3.84 5.65 14.42
CA PHE A 129 4.45 6.80 15.10
C PHE A 129 5.20 7.71 14.12
N GLU A 130 5.84 7.13 13.10
CA GLU A 130 6.60 7.86 12.08
C GLU A 130 5.68 8.54 11.05
N ASN A 131 4.40 8.11 10.97
CA ASN A 131 3.42 8.69 10.05
C ASN A 131 2.11 9.00 10.79
N PRO A 132 2.10 10.02 11.66
CA PRO A 132 0.97 10.34 12.51
C PRO A 132 -0.32 10.58 11.74
N SER A 133 -1.44 10.04 12.23
CA SER A 133 -2.77 10.20 11.63
C SER A 133 -3.73 11.03 12.49
N ASP A 134 -3.28 11.50 13.66
CA ASP A 134 -4.01 12.43 14.52
C ASP A 134 -4.22 13.79 13.83
N SER A 135 -5.11 14.60 14.35
CA SER A 135 -5.60 15.81 13.68
C SER A 135 -4.56 16.92 13.46
N ASP A 136 -3.49 16.94 14.24
CA ASP A 136 -2.41 17.94 14.19
C ASP A 136 -0.99 17.35 14.07
N PHE A 137 -0.89 16.02 13.84
CA PHE A 137 0.33 15.28 13.53
C PHE A 137 1.40 15.31 14.62
N ASP A 138 1.00 15.38 15.90
CA ASP A 138 1.92 15.45 17.03
C ASP A 138 2.01 14.13 17.84
N ASN A 139 1.34 13.04 17.36
CA ASN A 139 1.23 11.75 18.04
C ASN A 139 0.50 11.81 19.40
N ILE A 140 -0.31 12.84 19.65
CA ILE A 140 -1.19 12.93 20.80
C ILE A 140 -2.65 12.89 20.35
N TYR A 141 -3.32 11.81 20.65
CA TYR A 141 -4.72 11.59 20.27
C TYR A 141 -5.65 12.13 21.35
N ASP A 142 -6.36 13.22 21.05
CA ASP A 142 -7.31 13.87 21.94
C ASP A 142 -8.73 13.36 21.73
N ILE A 143 -9.28 12.65 22.75
CA ILE A 143 -10.65 12.17 22.76
C ILE A 143 -11.39 12.58 24.03
N THR A 144 -12.72 12.62 23.98
CA THR A 144 -13.57 12.83 25.15
C THR A 144 -14.42 11.59 25.39
N LEU A 145 -14.21 10.96 26.54
CA LEU A 145 -15.02 9.84 27.00
C LEU A 145 -16.19 10.37 27.84
N SER A 146 -17.31 9.64 27.84
CA SER A 146 -18.46 9.85 28.71
C SER A 146 -18.85 8.56 29.40
N VAL A 147 -19.23 8.64 30.65
CA VAL A 147 -19.82 7.53 31.40
C VAL A 147 -21.22 7.92 31.89
N SER A 148 -22.15 7.00 31.85
CA SER A 148 -23.56 7.15 32.35
C SER A 148 -23.95 6.00 33.27
N ASP A 149 -24.70 6.32 34.30
CA ASP A 149 -25.32 5.37 35.26
C ASP A 149 -26.69 4.83 34.80
N GLY A 150 -27.23 5.33 33.68
CA GLY A 150 -28.56 4.97 33.21
C GLY A 150 -29.72 5.53 34.02
N GLN A 151 -29.44 6.29 35.10
CA GLN A 151 -30.44 6.94 36.00
C GLN A 151 -30.45 8.47 35.80
N GLY A 152 -29.65 8.98 34.83
CA GLY A 152 -29.60 10.37 34.48
C GLY A 152 -28.30 11.09 34.92
N GLY A 153 -27.45 10.42 35.67
CA GLY A 153 -26.11 10.90 36.02
C GLY A 153 -25.11 10.59 34.89
N THR A 154 -24.20 11.52 34.66
CA THR A 154 -23.11 11.38 33.69
C THR A 154 -21.85 12.09 34.15
N ASP A 155 -20.70 11.63 33.69
CA ASP A 155 -19.40 12.33 33.81
C ASP A 155 -18.64 12.27 32.48
N SER A 156 -17.65 13.13 32.32
CA SER A 156 -16.83 13.19 31.11
C SER A 156 -15.35 13.32 31.43
N LEU A 157 -14.50 12.68 30.62
CA LEU A 157 -13.06 12.70 30.75
C LEU A 157 -12.45 13.13 29.41
N ALA A 158 -11.77 14.28 29.39
CA ALA A 158 -10.88 14.63 28.28
C ALA A 158 -9.59 13.83 28.45
N LEU A 159 -9.34 12.92 27.50
CA LEU A 159 -8.22 11.98 27.52
C LEU A 159 -7.24 12.30 26.40
N ALA A 160 -5.97 12.45 26.74
CA ALA A 160 -4.86 12.58 25.82
C ALA A 160 -4.07 11.25 25.82
N LEU A 161 -4.03 10.57 24.67
CA LEU A 161 -3.23 9.35 24.46
C LEU A 161 -2.00 9.68 23.63
N THR A 162 -0.82 9.63 24.24
CA THR A 162 0.45 9.83 23.53
C THR A 162 0.88 8.50 22.90
N LEU A 163 0.92 8.46 21.57
CA LEU A 163 1.54 7.33 20.86
C LEU A 163 3.05 7.37 21.08
N THR A 164 3.69 6.23 21.27
CA THR A 164 5.14 6.11 21.45
C THR A 164 5.71 5.14 20.44
N ASP A 165 6.88 5.51 19.92
CA ASP A 165 7.70 4.68 19.04
C ASP A 165 8.06 3.34 19.68
N THR A 166 8.01 2.29 18.89
CA THR A 166 8.53 0.96 19.21
C THR A 166 9.73 0.69 18.33
N PRO A 167 10.95 0.82 18.84
CA PRO A 167 12.13 0.61 18.03
C PRO A 167 12.11 -0.74 17.29
N ASN A 168 12.31 -0.73 15.98
CA ASN A 168 12.24 -1.87 15.05
C ASN A 168 10.82 -2.43 14.83
N ASP A 169 9.77 -1.66 15.07
CA ASP A 169 8.41 -2.02 14.65
C ASP A 169 8.25 -1.81 13.13
N PRO A 170 7.35 -2.56 12.45
CA PRO A 170 7.07 -2.32 11.04
C PRO A 170 6.58 -0.89 10.79
N VAL A 171 7.32 -0.15 9.98
CA VAL A 171 7.00 1.23 9.58
C VAL A 171 6.23 1.18 8.27
N LYS A 172 5.10 1.91 8.21
CA LYS A 172 4.29 2.01 7.00
C LYS A 172 5.13 2.60 5.86
N TYR A 173 4.92 2.11 4.64
CA TYR A 173 5.65 2.39 3.41
C TYR A 173 7.07 1.81 3.34
N ARG A 174 7.71 1.48 4.46
CA ARG A 174 9.00 0.81 4.51
C ARG A 174 8.83 -0.71 4.67
N ASP A 175 8.05 -1.13 5.64
CA ASP A 175 7.87 -2.53 6.00
C ASP A 175 6.53 -3.11 5.51
N THR A 176 6.40 -4.43 5.48
CA THR A 176 5.11 -5.09 5.22
C THR A 176 4.16 -4.85 6.39
N PHE A 177 3.21 -3.96 6.18
CA PHE A 177 2.30 -3.43 7.22
C PHE A 177 0.91 -4.06 7.13
N PHE A 178 0.39 -4.26 5.91
CA PHE A 178 -0.95 -4.78 5.67
C PHE A 178 -0.96 -6.25 5.26
N THR A 179 -1.86 -7.04 5.83
CA THR A 179 -2.05 -8.45 5.46
C THR A 179 -3.02 -8.67 4.32
N ASN A 180 -4.00 -7.76 4.17
CA ASN A 180 -5.05 -7.86 3.17
C ASN A 180 -4.96 -6.71 2.18
N ILE A 181 -4.99 -7.03 0.89
CA ILE A 181 -5.06 -6.07 -0.20
C ILE A 181 -6.32 -6.31 -1.03
N GLU A 182 -6.79 -5.29 -1.70
CA GLU A 182 -7.84 -5.37 -2.71
C GLU A 182 -7.25 -5.05 -4.08
N THR A 183 -7.85 -5.65 -5.12
CA THR A 183 -7.40 -5.51 -6.50
C THR A 183 -8.54 -5.01 -7.38
N MET A 184 -8.27 -3.95 -8.13
CA MET A 184 -9.14 -3.48 -9.21
C MET A 184 -8.51 -3.88 -10.54
N GLY A 185 -9.03 -4.96 -11.16
CA GLY A 185 -8.48 -5.49 -12.40
C GLY A 185 -9.06 -4.84 -13.66
N ASN A 186 -8.25 -4.82 -14.73
CA ASN A 186 -8.62 -4.32 -16.06
C ASN A 186 -9.11 -2.85 -16.07
N VAL A 187 -8.47 -1.99 -15.30
CA VAL A 187 -8.70 -0.54 -15.35
C VAL A 187 -8.12 -0.01 -16.65
N GLU A 188 -8.91 0.69 -17.47
CA GLU A 188 -8.42 1.29 -18.71
C GLU A 188 -7.46 2.44 -18.38
N LEU A 189 -6.21 2.31 -18.83
CA LEU A 189 -5.21 3.37 -18.77
C LEU A 189 -5.44 4.38 -19.89
N ALA A 190 -5.46 3.91 -21.11
CA ALA A 190 -5.65 4.72 -22.31
C ALA A 190 -5.93 3.84 -23.54
N THR A 191 -6.49 4.43 -24.58
CA THR A 191 -6.48 3.85 -25.92
C THR A 191 -5.56 4.67 -26.83
N ILE A 192 -4.45 4.05 -27.25
CA ILE A 192 -3.38 4.69 -28.00
C ILE A 192 -3.17 3.94 -29.32
N GLU A 193 -3.19 4.64 -30.46
CA GLU A 193 -3.05 4.03 -31.80
C GLU A 193 -4.09 2.89 -32.08
N GLY A 194 -5.22 2.89 -31.36
CA GLY A 194 -6.28 1.88 -31.48
C GLY A 194 -6.09 0.65 -30.59
N GLU A 195 -5.03 0.61 -29.79
CA GLU A 195 -4.78 -0.40 -28.76
C GLU A 195 -5.21 0.13 -27.39
N THR A 196 -6.02 -0.63 -26.67
CA THR A 196 -6.44 -0.32 -25.31
C THR A 196 -5.47 -0.94 -24.33
N LEU A 197 -4.78 -0.10 -23.56
CA LEU A 197 -3.86 -0.48 -22.50
C LEU A 197 -4.62 -0.52 -21.18
N LEU A 198 -4.40 -1.57 -20.40
CA LEU A 198 -5.06 -1.84 -19.12
C LEU A 198 -4.04 -1.82 -17.97
N MET A 199 -4.56 -1.60 -16.77
CA MET A 199 -3.83 -1.73 -15.50
C MET A 199 -4.62 -2.65 -14.56
N ASP A 200 -3.90 -3.30 -13.65
CA ASP A 200 -4.47 -3.89 -12.45
C ASP A 200 -3.92 -3.12 -11.24
N ILE A 201 -4.81 -2.55 -10.39
CA ILE A 201 -4.46 -1.66 -9.31
C ILE A 201 -4.65 -2.39 -7.98
N PHE A 202 -3.67 -2.33 -7.11
CA PHE A 202 -3.58 -3.00 -5.82
C PHE A 202 -3.47 -1.95 -4.71
N GLN A 203 -4.23 -2.11 -3.64
CA GLN A 203 -4.15 -1.24 -2.47
C GLN A 203 -4.52 -1.99 -1.18
N PRO A 204 -4.12 -1.50 0.00
CA PRO A 204 -4.54 -2.11 1.26
C PRO A 204 -6.05 -2.09 1.42
N SER A 205 -6.64 -3.21 1.84
CA SER A 205 -8.07 -3.29 2.14
C SER A 205 -8.41 -2.46 3.38
N ASN A 206 -9.42 -1.59 3.26
CA ASN A 206 -9.91 -0.73 4.34
C ASN A 206 -8.89 0.29 4.89
N ASP A 207 -7.82 0.58 4.18
CA ASP A 207 -6.92 1.67 4.53
C ASP A 207 -7.58 3.01 4.15
N THR A 208 -7.72 3.90 5.12
CA THR A 208 -8.30 5.24 4.94
C THR A 208 -7.25 6.35 4.90
N THR A 209 -5.98 5.98 4.92
CA THR A 209 -4.85 6.92 4.89
C THR A 209 -4.89 7.74 3.62
N GLN A 210 -4.72 9.04 3.79
CA GLN A 210 -4.56 9.99 2.69
C GLN A 210 -3.07 10.11 2.30
N ASN A 211 -2.81 10.67 1.12
CA ASN A 211 -1.46 10.97 0.64
C ASN A 211 -0.56 9.73 0.47
N ARG A 212 -1.12 8.62 0.01
CA ARG A 212 -0.36 7.40 -0.26
C ARG A 212 0.57 7.58 -1.47
N PRO A 213 1.79 7.03 -1.44
CA PRO A 213 2.65 6.97 -2.61
C PRO A 213 2.12 5.98 -3.66
N VAL A 214 2.55 6.16 -4.91
CA VAL A 214 2.16 5.30 -6.04
C VAL A 214 3.37 4.56 -6.58
N LEU A 215 3.22 3.25 -6.85
CA LEU A 215 4.20 2.45 -7.59
C LEU A 215 3.55 1.89 -8.87
N ILE A 216 4.16 2.14 -10.02
CA ILE A 216 3.72 1.62 -11.32
C ILE A 216 4.73 0.59 -11.80
N VAL A 217 4.29 -0.63 -12.12
CA VAL A 217 5.16 -1.76 -12.45
C VAL A 217 4.89 -2.27 -13.86
N ALA A 218 5.94 -2.32 -14.70
CA ALA A 218 5.90 -2.88 -16.05
C ALA A 218 6.61 -4.24 -16.13
N SER A 219 5.99 -5.18 -16.86
CA SER A 219 6.57 -6.50 -17.07
C SER A 219 7.71 -6.50 -18.09
N GLY A 220 8.49 -7.58 -18.11
CA GLY A 220 9.45 -7.86 -19.19
C GLY A 220 8.77 -8.30 -20.48
N GLY A 221 9.59 -8.61 -21.51
CA GLY A 221 9.12 -9.14 -22.78
C GLY A 221 9.85 -8.60 -24.00
N GLY A 222 10.98 -7.86 -23.80
CA GLY A 222 11.86 -7.37 -24.85
C GLY A 222 11.19 -6.40 -25.82
N PHE A 223 10.12 -5.69 -25.38
CA PHE A 223 9.28 -4.84 -26.22
C PHE A 223 8.59 -5.58 -27.38
N ILE A 224 8.64 -6.92 -27.39
CA ILE A 224 8.00 -7.79 -28.37
C ILE A 224 6.64 -8.27 -27.87
N THR A 225 6.55 -8.55 -26.59
CA THR A 225 5.35 -8.98 -25.86
C THR A 225 5.38 -8.37 -24.47
N GLN A 226 4.25 -8.41 -23.80
CA GLN A 226 4.14 -8.03 -22.39
C GLN A 226 3.03 -8.87 -21.72
N ASP A 227 3.06 -8.96 -20.41
CA ASP A 227 2.00 -9.57 -19.60
C ASP A 227 2.08 -8.99 -18.20
N ARG A 228 1.21 -8.02 -17.90
CA ARG A 228 1.21 -7.31 -16.62
C ARG A 228 0.98 -8.22 -15.41
N THR A 229 0.37 -9.40 -15.62
CA THR A 229 0.13 -10.35 -14.54
C THR A 229 1.40 -11.01 -14.01
N GLN A 230 2.50 -10.97 -14.78
CA GLN A 230 3.78 -11.54 -14.36
C GLN A 230 4.47 -10.76 -13.24
N VAL A 231 4.08 -9.52 -13.02
CA VAL A 231 4.68 -8.61 -12.03
C VAL A 231 3.70 -8.19 -10.93
N GLU A 232 2.50 -8.80 -10.87
CA GLU A 232 1.51 -8.54 -9.82
C GLU A 232 2.09 -8.73 -8.42
N PHE A 233 2.96 -9.73 -8.21
CA PHE A 233 3.57 -10.00 -6.92
C PHE A 233 4.42 -8.81 -6.39
N ILE A 234 5.03 -8.02 -7.30
CA ILE A 234 5.76 -6.78 -6.92
C ILE A 234 4.76 -5.72 -6.48
N ALA A 235 3.69 -5.50 -7.25
CA ALA A 235 2.65 -4.54 -6.92
C ALA A 235 1.95 -4.91 -5.59
N GLU A 236 1.63 -6.20 -5.39
CA GLU A 236 1.05 -6.70 -4.15
C GLU A 236 1.96 -6.44 -2.94
N GLU A 237 3.27 -6.67 -3.07
CA GLU A 237 4.22 -6.48 -1.98
C GLU A 237 4.32 -5.01 -1.56
N PHE A 238 4.30 -4.07 -2.51
CA PHE A 238 4.26 -2.64 -2.19
C PHE A 238 2.88 -2.20 -1.67
N ALA A 239 1.79 -2.78 -2.18
CA ALA A 239 0.47 -2.53 -1.60
C ALA A 239 0.40 -2.97 -0.13
N ARG A 240 1.06 -4.09 0.25
CA ARG A 240 1.17 -4.53 1.65
C ARG A 240 1.96 -3.54 2.52
N ARG A 241 2.76 -2.68 1.94
CA ARG A 241 3.48 -1.59 2.62
C ARG A 241 2.65 -0.31 2.74
N GLY A 242 1.49 -0.24 2.08
CA GLY A 242 0.60 0.94 2.12
C GLY A 242 0.56 1.75 0.84
N PHE A 243 1.32 1.38 -0.18
CA PHE A 243 1.27 2.05 -1.49
C PHE A 243 -0.06 1.78 -2.20
N VAL A 244 -0.42 2.65 -3.13
CA VAL A 244 -1.25 2.28 -4.27
C VAL A 244 -0.31 1.81 -5.36
N ALA A 245 -0.37 0.52 -5.71
CA ALA A 245 0.50 -0.07 -6.70
C ALA A 245 -0.28 -0.53 -7.92
N ALA A 246 0.30 -0.44 -9.12
CA ALA A 246 -0.37 -0.86 -10.33
C ALA A 246 0.59 -1.64 -11.25
N THR A 247 0.09 -2.71 -11.86
CA THR A 247 0.73 -3.31 -13.03
C THR A 247 0.10 -2.76 -14.31
N MET A 248 0.86 -2.67 -15.39
CA MET A 248 0.38 -2.01 -16.61
C MET A 248 0.71 -2.77 -17.89
N ASP A 249 -0.19 -2.65 -18.87
CA ASP A 249 0.09 -2.94 -20.27
C ASP A 249 0.87 -1.78 -20.89
N TYR A 250 1.71 -2.08 -21.88
CA TYR A 250 2.37 -1.08 -22.72
C TYR A 250 2.42 -1.57 -24.18
N ARG A 251 2.54 -0.66 -25.12
CA ARG A 251 2.59 -1.01 -26.56
C ARG A 251 3.85 -1.82 -26.88
N VAL A 252 3.67 -2.89 -27.67
CA VAL A 252 4.73 -3.83 -28.06
C VAL A 252 4.77 -4.00 -29.58
N LEU A 253 5.91 -4.49 -30.09
CA LEU A 253 6.08 -4.74 -31.53
C LEU A 253 5.26 -5.93 -32.02
N GLY A 254 4.95 -6.92 -31.15
CA GLY A 254 4.28 -8.16 -31.54
C GLY A 254 5.13 -9.09 -32.43
N ARG A 255 6.37 -8.70 -32.72
CA ARG A 255 7.37 -9.42 -33.54
C ARG A 255 8.79 -9.00 -33.16
N PHE A 256 9.77 -9.75 -33.57
CA PHE A 256 11.16 -9.34 -33.39
C PHE A 256 11.47 -8.04 -34.15
N PRO A 257 12.23 -7.11 -33.55
CA PRO A 257 12.69 -5.88 -34.21
C PRO A 257 13.65 -6.22 -35.37
N THR A 258 13.70 -5.37 -36.36
CA THR A 258 14.57 -5.53 -37.56
C THR A 258 15.94 -4.92 -37.38
N ASP A 259 16.05 -3.92 -36.51
CA ASP A 259 17.28 -3.18 -36.27
C ASP A 259 17.23 -2.46 -34.89
N ALA A 260 18.32 -1.79 -34.54
CA ALA A 260 18.47 -1.09 -33.28
C ALA A 260 17.53 0.12 -33.15
N ASP A 261 17.28 0.84 -34.25
CA ASP A 261 16.37 1.99 -34.23
C ASP A 261 14.93 1.57 -33.89
N GLU A 262 14.44 0.48 -34.50
CA GLU A 262 13.12 -0.05 -34.22
C GLU A 262 12.98 -0.49 -32.77
N LEU A 263 14.01 -1.13 -32.20
CA LEU A 263 14.02 -1.54 -30.80
C LEU A 263 14.06 -0.33 -29.86
N SER A 264 14.87 0.68 -30.15
CA SER A 264 14.97 1.91 -29.35
C SER A 264 13.64 2.68 -29.37
N ILE A 265 13.02 2.81 -30.53
CA ILE A 265 11.70 3.46 -30.68
C ILE A 265 10.63 2.68 -29.92
N ALA A 266 10.66 1.34 -29.95
CA ALA A 266 9.71 0.52 -29.16
C ALA A 266 9.90 0.73 -27.65
N GLY A 267 11.15 0.84 -27.18
CA GLY A 267 11.47 1.15 -25.79
C GLY A 267 10.93 2.52 -25.37
N VAL A 268 11.13 3.55 -26.18
CA VAL A 268 10.61 4.89 -25.90
C VAL A 268 9.08 4.93 -25.97
N LYS A 269 8.44 4.24 -26.93
CA LYS A 269 6.97 4.10 -26.96
C LYS A 269 6.41 3.52 -25.66
N ALA A 270 7.02 2.46 -25.19
CA ALA A 270 6.64 1.81 -23.93
C ALA A 270 6.91 2.74 -22.72
N SER A 271 8.01 3.50 -22.73
CA SER A 271 8.29 4.52 -21.70
C SER A 271 7.24 5.64 -21.69
N HIS A 272 6.77 6.10 -22.86
CA HIS A 272 5.67 7.05 -22.97
C HIS A 272 4.35 6.49 -22.38
N ASP A 273 4.10 5.17 -22.51
CA ASP A 273 2.93 4.51 -21.93
C ASP A 273 3.07 4.45 -20.39
N MET A 274 4.27 4.21 -19.85
CA MET A 274 4.55 4.30 -18.41
C MET A 274 4.32 5.72 -17.89
N LEU A 275 4.76 6.75 -18.61
CA LEU A 275 4.49 8.14 -18.26
C LEU A 275 3.00 8.52 -18.37
N ALA A 276 2.24 7.87 -19.26
CA ALA A 276 0.78 8.00 -19.29
C ALA A 276 0.12 7.42 -18.03
N ALA A 277 0.65 6.31 -17.47
CA ALA A 277 0.19 5.78 -16.20
C ALA A 277 0.51 6.72 -15.02
N VAL A 278 1.67 7.38 -15.02
CA VAL A 278 2.00 8.43 -14.04
C VAL A 278 0.97 9.57 -14.12
N ARG A 279 0.65 10.06 -15.34
CA ARG A 279 -0.36 11.10 -15.53
C ARG A 279 -1.77 10.66 -15.10
N PHE A 280 -2.13 9.39 -15.29
CA PHE A 280 -3.41 8.84 -14.82
C PHE A 280 -3.56 9.01 -13.31
N PHE A 281 -2.58 8.57 -12.54
CA PHE A 281 -2.62 8.68 -11.07
C PHE A 281 -2.50 10.12 -10.61
N ARG A 282 -1.63 10.93 -11.21
CA ARG A 282 -1.49 12.33 -10.84
C ARG A 282 -2.76 13.14 -11.12
N ALA A 283 -3.44 12.90 -12.23
CA ALA A 283 -4.71 13.53 -12.52
C ALA A 283 -5.80 13.16 -11.49
N ASP A 284 -5.82 11.93 -10.99
CA ASP A 284 -6.70 11.53 -9.88
C ASP A 284 -6.32 12.28 -8.60
N ALA A 285 -5.04 12.32 -8.23
CA ALA A 285 -4.53 13.02 -7.04
C ALA A 285 -4.88 14.52 -7.03
N GLU A 286 -4.73 15.19 -8.18
CA GLU A 286 -5.04 16.62 -8.35
C GLU A 286 -6.53 16.92 -8.56
N GLY A 287 -7.35 15.88 -8.78
CA GLY A 287 -8.78 15.95 -9.04
C GLY A 287 -9.63 15.40 -7.92
N SER A 288 -10.25 14.24 -8.17
CA SER A 288 -11.17 13.57 -7.24
C SER A 288 -10.47 12.84 -6.10
N ASN A 289 -9.23 12.52 -6.29
CA ASN A 289 -8.37 11.72 -5.41
C ASN A 289 -9.05 10.44 -4.89
N ASN A 290 -9.62 9.65 -5.83
CA ASN A 290 -10.34 8.43 -5.49
C ASN A 290 -9.42 7.37 -4.86
N PHE A 291 -8.13 7.41 -5.21
CA PHE A 291 -7.11 6.51 -4.67
C PHE A 291 -6.44 7.03 -3.40
N GLN A 292 -6.80 8.23 -2.91
CA GLN A 292 -6.23 8.84 -1.69
C GLN A 292 -4.70 8.93 -1.75
N ILE A 293 -4.16 9.32 -2.90
CA ILE A 293 -2.74 9.40 -3.20
C ILE A 293 -2.22 10.84 -3.19
N ARG A 294 -0.91 10.99 -3.09
CA ARG A 294 -0.22 12.29 -3.26
C ARG A 294 0.37 12.41 -4.66
N SER A 295 0.35 13.62 -5.22
CA SER A 295 0.83 13.87 -6.59
C SER A 295 2.35 13.94 -6.72
N ASP A 296 3.07 14.03 -5.61
CA ASP A 296 4.53 14.20 -5.53
C ASP A 296 5.30 12.95 -5.05
N ALA A 297 4.67 11.78 -5.06
CA ALA A 297 5.32 10.49 -4.78
C ALA A 297 4.91 9.42 -5.81
N MET A 298 5.29 9.66 -7.06
CA MET A 298 5.08 8.74 -8.19
C MET A 298 6.39 7.98 -8.46
N ILE A 299 6.36 6.67 -8.27
CA ILE A 299 7.50 5.77 -8.43
C ILE A 299 7.19 4.80 -9.56
N VAL A 300 8.16 4.52 -10.41
CA VAL A 300 8.04 3.55 -11.49
C VAL A 300 8.96 2.36 -11.27
N SER A 301 8.55 1.18 -11.75
CA SER A 301 9.30 -0.05 -11.60
C SER A 301 9.11 -0.96 -12.80
N GLY A 302 10.01 -1.91 -12.96
CA GLY A 302 9.80 -2.98 -13.92
C GLY A 302 10.94 -3.97 -14.01
N THR A 303 10.66 -5.05 -14.72
CA THR A 303 11.61 -6.16 -14.95
C THR A 303 12.01 -6.23 -16.41
N SER A 304 13.30 -6.47 -16.74
CA SER A 304 13.76 -6.61 -18.12
C SER A 304 13.40 -5.38 -18.97
N ALA A 305 12.57 -5.51 -20.01
CA ALA A 305 12.05 -4.38 -20.78
C ALA A 305 11.38 -3.32 -19.89
N GLY A 306 10.57 -3.72 -18.90
CA GLY A 306 10.00 -2.80 -17.92
C GLY A 306 11.08 -2.12 -17.05
N GLY A 307 12.17 -2.82 -16.73
CA GLY A 307 13.32 -2.26 -16.03
C GLY A 307 14.08 -1.24 -16.89
N VAL A 308 14.17 -1.47 -18.21
CA VAL A 308 14.70 -0.48 -19.17
C VAL A 308 13.80 0.76 -19.23
N MET A 309 12.47 0.58 -19.28
CA MET A 309 11.52 1.70 -19.21
C MET A 309 11.74 2.53 -17.95
N ALA A 310 11.80 1.90 -16.77
CA ALA A 310 12.00 2.57 -15.50
C ALA A 310 13.33 3.35 -15.45
N ALA A 311 14.42 2.75 -15.92
CA ALA A 311 15.72 3.42 -15.99
C ALA A 311 15.69 4.58 -16.99
N THR A 312 15.09 4.39 -18.18
CA THR A 312 14.99 5.44 -19.21
C THR A 312 14.23 6.66 -18.69
N VAL A 313 13.03 6.48 -18.10
CA VAL A 313 12.24 7.64 -17.63
C VAL A 313 12.86 8.32 -16.39
N ALA A 314 13.81 7.68 -15.74
CA ALA A 314 14.52 8.24 -14.59
C ALA A 314 15.80 9.00 -14.97
N THR A 315 16.35 8.76 -16.15
CA THR A 315 17.65 9.34 -16.57
C THR A 315 17.57 10.19 -17.83
N PHE A 316 16.56 10.01 -18.68
CA PHE A 316 16.47 10.65 -19.98
C PHE A 316 15.68 11.95 -19.92
N ASP A 317 16.28 13.07 -20.34
CA ASP A 317 15.66 14.40 -20.32
C ASP A 317 15.74 15.12 -21.68
N GLU A 318 15.15 16.33 -21.77
CA GLU A 318 15.04 17.11 -23.01
C GLU A 318 16.40 17.64 -23.55
N ASN A 319 17.45 17.56 -22.74
CA ASN A 319 18.78 18.05 -23.12
C ASN A 319 19.68 16.92 -23.66
N ASP A 320 19.21 15.69 -23.59
CA ASP A 320 19.97 14.53 -23.98
C ASP A 320 20.10 14.39 -25.49
N VAL A 321 21.24 13.90 -25.92
CA VAL A 321 21.51 13.56 -27.32
C VAL A 321 20.95 12.18 -27.61
N VAL A 322 20.01 12.09 -28.53
CA VAL A 322 19.47 10.80 -28.96
C VAL A 322 20.44 10.06 -29.91
N PRO A 323 20.53 8.71 -29.82
CA PRO A 323 21.53 7.94 -30.54
C PRO A 323 21.28 7.83 -32.04
N SER A 324 20.09 8.19 -32.54
CA SER A 324 19.77 8.12 -33.96
C SER A 324 18.77 9.17 -34.44
N GLN A 325 18.84 9.55 -35.71
CA GLN A 325 17.84 10.44 -36.32
C GLN A 325 16.44 9.84 -36.33
N ALA A 326 16.29 8.53 -36.46
CA ALA A 326 14.98 7.89 -36.46
C ALA A 326 14.29 8.01 -35.08
N LEU A 327 15.07 7.91 -34.00
CA LEU A 327 14.58 8.13 -32.65
C LEU A 327 14.24 9.60 -32.40
N GLU A 328 15.08 10.54 -32.87
CA GLU A 328 14.82 11.97 -32.79
C GLU A 328 13.51 12.35 -33.52
N ASP A 329 13.33 11.88 -34.75
CA ASP A 329 12.11 12.10 -35.55
C ASP A 329 10.86 11.55 -34.82
N TYR A 330 10.99 10.39 -34.14
CA TYR A 330 9.91 9.84 -33.35
C TYR A 330 9.57 10.72 -32.13
N LEU A 331 10.57 11.15 -31.37
CA LEU A 331 10.38 12.02 -30.20
C LEU A 331 9.73 13.35 -30.61
N ASP A 332 10.22 14.00 -31.64
CA ASP A 332 9.65 15.25 -32.17
C ASP A 332 8.18 15.12 -32.55
N ALA A 333 7.82 13.98 -33.14
CA ALA A 333 6.44 13.72 -33.56
C ALA A 333 5.50 13.34 -32.39
N ASN A 334 6.03 12.93 -31.21
CA ASN A 334 5.24 12.34 -30.12
C ASN A 334 5.39 13.07 -28.79
N GLY A 335 5.84 14.33 -28.77
CA GLY A 335 5.87 15.18 -27.57
C GLY A 335 7.15 15.05 -26.76
N GLY A 336 8.28 14.77 -27.41
CA GLY A 336 9.61 14.69 -26.81
C GLY A 336 9.78 13.49 -25.89
N VAL A 337 10.74 13.57 -24.99
CA VAL A 337 11.08 12.49 -24.04
C VAL A 337 9.97 12.17 -23.06
N PHE A 338 9.14 13.14 -22.69
CA PHE A 338 8.02 12.95 -21.75
C PHE A 338 6.76 12.44 -22.44
N GLY A 339 6.69 12.43 -23.76
CA GLY A 339 5.58 11.95 -24.55
C GLY A 339 4.29 12.73 -24.34
N ALA A 340 3.50 12.84 -25.41
CA ALA A 340 2.15 13.43 -25.36
C ALA A 340 1.08 12.40 -25.76
N VAL A 341 1.24 11.15 -25.29
CA VAL A 341 0.35 10.03 -25.62
C VAL A 341 -0.60 9.71 -24.48
N GLY A 342 -1.76 9.15 -24.81
CA GLY A 342 -2.77 8.76 -23.82
C GLY A 342 -3.62 9.92 -23.32
N ASN A 343 -4.21 9.75 -22.14
CA ASN A 343 -5.06 10.73 -21.48
C ASN A 343 -4.25 11.69 -20.60
N ASN A 344 -4.88 12.81 -20.17
CA ASN A 344 -4.31 13.76 -19.21
C ASN A 344 -2.93 14.32 -19.62
N THR A 345 -2.73 14.63 -20.89
CA THR A 345 -1.45 15.15 -21.42
C THR A 345 -1.09 16.55 -20.94
N ASP A 346 -2.02 17.24 -20.29
CA ASP A 346 -1.84 18.53 -19.61
C ASP A 346 -1.34 18.40 -18.16
N VAL A 347 -1.30 17.16 -17.63
CA VAL A 347 -0.78 16.85 -16.29
C VAL A 347 0.68 16.41 -16.37
N SER A 348 1.48 16.78 -15.38
CA SER A 348 2.90 16.40 -15.30
C SER A 348 3.09 14.89 -15.24
N SER A 349 4.08 14.38 -15.99
CA SER A 349 4.53 12.99 -15.92
C SER A 349 5.80 12.79 -15.07
N ALA A 350 6.25 13.80 -14.33
CA ALA A 350 7.46 13.71 -13.50
C ALA A 350 7.33 12.57 -12.47
N ILE A 351 8.40 11.83 -12.29
CA ILE A 351 8.52 10.77 -11.27
C ILE A 351 9.45 11.21 -10.16
N GLN A 352 9.39 10.55 -9.00
CA GLN A 352 10.25 10.83 -7.85
C GLN A 352 11.16 9.65 -7.49
N GLY A 353 10.94 8.47 -8.05
CA GLY A 353 11.77 7.30 -7.82
C GLY A 353 11.61 6.25 -8.93
N ALA A 354 12.62 5.39 -9.08
CA ALA A 354 12.59 4.29 -10.03
C ALA A 354 13.20 3.00 -9.48
N VAL A 355 12.67 1.84 -9.89
CA VAL A 355 13.23 0.50 -9.62
C VAL A 355 13.51 -0.21 -10.94
N ALA A 356 14.76 -0.44 -11.27
CA ALA A 356 15.17 -1.13 -12.49
C ALA A 356 15.65 -2.55 -12.18
N ILE A 357 14.84 -3.58 -12.46
CA ILE A 357 15.20 -4.98 -12.25
C ILE A 357 15.64 -5.59 -13.58
N SER A 358 16.93 -5.98 -13.69
CA SER A 358 17.57 -6.41 -14.95
C SER A 358 17.31 -5.45 -16.10
N GLY A 359 17.33 -4.14 -15.78
CA GLY A 359 17.14 -3.02 -16.70
C GLY A 359 18.47 -2.45 -17.20
N ALA A 360 18.38 -1.50 -18.13
CA ALA A 360 19.53 -0.79 -18.68
C ALA A 360 19.13 0.61 -19.15
N VAL A 361 20.11 1.49 -19.31
CA VAL A 361 19.98 2.76 -20.04
C VAL A 361 20.55 2.62 -21.45
N LEU A 362 20.04 3.43 -22.37
CA LEU A 362 20.52 3.43 -23.77
C LEU A 362 21.92 4.07 -23.88
N ASP A 363 22.19 5.09 -23.07
CA ASP A 363 23.45 5.80 -23.04
C ASP A 363 23.75 6.27 -21.62
N LEU A 364 25.00 6.15 -21.17
CA LEU A 364 25.40 6.67 -19.85
C LEU A 364 25.49 8.20 -19.84
N ASP A 365 25.62 8.85 -21.01
CA ASP A 365 25.63 10.30 -21.11
C ASP A 365 24.27 10.95 -20.78
N THR A 366 23.18 10.16 -20.68
CA THR A 366 21.87 10.63 -20.19
C THR A 366 21.82 10.77 -18.68
N ILE A 367 22.85 10.32 -17.96
CA ILE A 367 22.91 10.36 -16.51
C ILE A 367 23.56 11.65 -16.03
N ASP A 368 22.81 12.47 -15.35
CA ASP A 368 23.27 13.75 -14.78
C ASP A 368 22.69 13.99 -13.38
N ALA A 369 22.90 15.19 -12.84
CA ALA A 369 22.41 15.57 -11.52
C ALA A 369 20.87 15.76 -11.43
N ASN A 370 20.16 15.74 -12.57
CA ASN A 370 18.69 15.80 -12.62
C ASN A 370 18.07 14.39 -12.67
N SER A 371 18.88 13.35 -12.85
CA SER A 371 18.42 11.96 -12.81
C SER A 371 17.76 11.64 -11.47
N ILE A 372 16.75 10.77 -11.51
CA ILE A 372 15.88 10.49 -10.36
C ILE A 372 16.50 9.39 -9.47
N PRO A 373 16.33 9.45 -8.12
CA PRO A 373 16.76 8.39 -7.22
C PRO A 373 16.31 7.01 -7.69
N MET A 374 17.22 6.03 -7.70
CA MET A 374 16.98 4.74 -8.33
C MET A 374 17.52 3.58 -7.51
N TYR A 375 16.67 2.56 -7.36
CA TYR A 375 17.08 1.23 -6.94
C TYR A 375 17.29 0.32 -8.15
N ALA A 376 18.37 -0.46 -8.18
CA ALA A 376 18.61 -1.42 -9.25
C ALA A 376 18.91 -2.83 -8.74
N ALA A 377 18.33 -3.85 -9.39
CA ALA A 377 18.70 -5.25 -9.16
C ALA A 377 19.12 -5.91 -10.46
N HIS A 378 20.29 -6.58 -10.49
CA HIS A 378 20.82 -7.16 -11.73
C HIS A 378 21.63 -8.43 -11.48
N ASN A 379 21.53 -9.41 -12.38
CA ASN A 379 22.46 -10.52 -12.43
C ASN A 379 23.78 -10.04 -13.07
N MET A 380 24.93 -10.26 -12.43
CA MET A 380 26.22 -9.76 -12.92
C MET A 380 26.61 -10.32 -14.29
N ILE A 381 26.13 -11.51 -14.64
CA ILE A 381 26.31 -12.12 -15.96
C ILE A 381 24.91 -12.35 -16.54
N ASP A 382 24.33 -11.27 -17.06
CA ASP A 382 23.00 -11.34 -17.69
C ASP A 382 23.17 -11.56 -19.20
N PRO A 383 22.63 -12.66 -19.76
CA PRO A 383 22.78 -12.99 -21.18
C PRO A 383 21.76 -12.27 -22.08
N ILE A 384 20.82 -11.52 -21.51
CA ILE A 384 19.73 -10.82 -22.24
C ILE A 384 19.97 -9.31 -22.20
N VAL A 385 19.95 -8.73 -21.01
CA VAL A 385 20.30 -7.33 -20.75
C VAL A 385 21.63 -7.32 -20.02
N PRO A 386 22.74 -6.96 -20.68
CA PRO A 386 24.06 -7.06 -20.05
C PRO A 386 24.16 -6.09 -18.86
N CYS A 387 24.75 -6.58 -17.74
CA CYS A 387 24.99 -5.74 -16.57
C CYS A 387 26.01 -4.62 -16.83
N VAL A 388 26.97 -4.87 -17.73
CA VAL A 388 27.97 -3.89 -18.22
C VAL A 388 27.58 -3.36 -19.59
N THR A 389 28.19 -2.25 -20.02
CA THR A 389 27.96 -1.69 -21.34
C THR A 389 28.42 -2.68 -22.43
N ALA A 390 27.46 -3.20 -23.16
CA ALA A 390 27.69 -4.18 -24.22
C ALA A 390 26.47 -4.21 -25.18
N PRO A 391 26.61 -4.83 -26.37
CA PRO A 391 25.45 -5.16 -27.19
C PRO A 391 24.52 -6.06 -26.40
N GLU A 392 23.19 -5.85 -26.51
CA GLU A 392 22.19 -6.69 -25.89
C GLU A 392 22.45 -8.19 -26.18
N GLY A 393 22.36 -9.03 -25.14
CA GLY A 393 22.84 -10.41 -25.21
C GLY A 393 21.96 -11.33 -26.05
N ALA A 394 20.69 -10.98 -26.24
CA ALA A 394 19.78 -11.75 -27.09
C ALA A 394 20.03 -11.54 -28.59
N ALA A 395 20.96 -10.64 -28.93
CA ALA A 395 21.43 -10.36 -30.31
C ALA A 395 20.27 -10.12 -31.30
N PHE A 396 19.21 -9.45 -30.85
CA PHE A 396 18.10 -9.14 -31.76
C PHE A 396 18.54 -8.07 -32.78
N THR A 397 19.24 -7.04 -32.32
CA THR A 397 19.57 -5.90 -33.17
C THR A 397 21.02 -5.44 -33.01
N GLY A 398 21.73 -5.87 -31.96
CA GLY A 398 23.05 -5.38 -31.59
C GLY A 398 23.03 -3.99 -30.95
N LEU A 399 21.90 -3.56 -30.43
CA LEU A 399 21.79 -2.31 -29.66
C LEU A 399 22.71 -2.37 -28.44
N ILE A 400 23.55 -1.34 -28.28
CA ILE A 400 24.42 -1.20 -27.12
C ILE A 400 23.59 -0.60 -26.00
N VAL A 401 23.63 -1.23 -24.82
CA VAL A 401 22.96 -0.78 -23.62
C VAL A 401 23.91 -0.88 -22.43
N SER A 402 23.66 -0.11 -21.38
CA SER A 402 24.46 -0.09 -20.16
C SER A 402 23.57 -0.54 -18.98
N GLY A 403 23.85 -1.71 -18.40
CA GLY A 403 23.12 -2.23 -17.26
C GLY A 403 23.65 -1.72 -15.92
N ALA A 404 23.11 -2.26 -14.81
CA ALA A 404 23.33 -1.73 -13.47
C ALA A 404 24.81 -1.70 -13.03
N CYS A 405 25.66 -2.58 -13.55
CA CYS A 405 27.08 -2.57 -13.22
C CYS A 405 27.81 -1.29 -13.68
N ASP A 406 27.26 -0.59 -14.69
CA ASP A 406 27.85 0.65 -15.23
C ASP A 406 26.97 1.87 -14.93
N PHE A 407 25.62 1.80 -15.03
CA PHE A 407 24.80 2.97 -14.80
C PHE A 407 24.71 3.36 -13.31
N ILE A 408 24.78 2.41 -12.33
CA ILE A 408 24.80 2.75 -10.91
C ILE A 408 26.03 3.58 -10.53
N PRO A 409 27.27 3.19 -10.90
CA PRO A 409 28.43 4.07 -10.67
C PRO A 409 28.31 5.44 -11.34
N ALA A 410 27.67 5.53 -12.51
CA ALA A 410 27.44 6.81 -13.18
C ALA A 410 26.45 7.70 -12.41
N LEU A 411 25.33 7.16 -11.93
CA LEU A 411 24.37 7.88 -11.07
C LEU A 411 25.03 8.39 -9.77
N GLN A 412 25.83 7.54 -9.11
CA GLN A 412 26.59 7.93 -7.92
C GLN A 412 27.59 9.04 -8.20
N ALA A 413 28.27 8.98 -9.35
CA ALA A 413 29.20 10.03 -9.77
C ALA A 413 28.48 11.36 -10.08
N ALA A 414 27.24 11.31 -10.56
CA ALA A 414 26.35 12.45 -10.77
C ALA A 414 25.75 13.01 -9.47
N GLY A 415 25.91 12.32 -8.33
CA GLY A 415 25.38 12.73 -7.03
C GLY A 415 23.94 12.31 -6.80
N VAL A 416 23.41 11.36 -7.57
CA VAL A 416 22.07 10.81 -7.43
C VAL A 416 22.07 9.70 -6.37
N THR A 417 21.10 9.73 -5.45
CA THR A 417 20.95 8.66 -4.45
C THR A 417 20.54 7.35 -5.11
N THR A 418 21.30 6.29 -4.84
CA THR A 418 21.07 4.96 -5.43
C THR A 418 21.38 3.85 -4.44
N GLU A 419 20.53 2.82 -4.46
CA GLU A 419 20.78 1.53 -3.82
C GLU A 419 20.73 0.42 -4.87
N PHE A 420 21.38 -0.73 -4.61
CA PHE A 420 21.42 -1.79 -5.61
C PHE A 420 21.66 -3.17 -5.02
N PHE A 421 21.15 -4.18 -5.74
CA PHE A 421 21.41 -5.59 -5.49
C PHE A 421 22.04 -6.25 -6.74
N LEU A 422 23.33 -6.54 -6.71
CA LEU A 422 24.03 -7.24 -7.79
C LEU A 422 24.16 -8.73 -7.44
N LYS A 423 23.42 -9.60 -8.13
CA LYS A 423 23.47 -11.04 -7.94
C LYS A 423 24.62 -11.67 -8.69
N PRO A 424 25.57 -12.33 -8.03
CA PRO A 424 26.63 -13.08 -8.71
C PRO A 424 26.07 -14.23 -9.54
N GLY A 425 26.69 -14.47 -10.71
CA GLY A 425 26.35 -15.61 -11.57
C GLY A 425 25.57 -15.23 -12.83
N VAL A 426 25.17 -16.28 -13.56
CA VAL A 426 24.45 -16.17 -14.83
C VAL A 426 22.95 -16.21 -14.60
N GLY A 427 22.22 -15.21 -15.11
CA GLY A 427 20.76 -15.15 -14.99
C GLY A 427 20.18 -13.92 -15.66
N HIS A 428 18.88 -13.90 -15.86
CA HIS A 428 18.10 -12.74 -16.30
C HIS A 428 16.77 -12.73 -15.55
N VAL A 429 16.59 -11.72 -14.68
CA VAL A 429 15.47 -11.67 -13.73
C VAL A 429 15.39 -12.99 -12.92
N ASP A 430 16.55 -13.60 -12.65
CA ASP A 430 16.67 -14.86 -11.93
C ASP A 430 16.91 -14.60 -10.44
N PHE A 431 15.85 -14.13 -9.75
CA PHE A 431 15.87 -13.86 -8.32
C PHE A 431 14.93 -14.84 -7.60
N THR A 432 15.35 -15.35 -6.46
CA THR A 432 14.49 -16.13 -5.57
C THR A 432 13.46 -15.24 -4.91
N LEU A 433 12.42 -15.82 -4.31
CA LEU A 433 11.44 -15.03 -3.54
C LEU A 433 12.10 -14.23 -2.41
N GLU A 434 13.08 -14.82 -1.69
CA GLU A 434 13.82 -14.15 -0.63
C GLU A 434 14.61 -12.95 -1.16
N GLU A 435 15.27 -13.09 -2.32
CA GLU A 435 15.99 -12.00 -2.98
C GLU A 435 15.03 -10.90 -3.47
N PHE A 436 13.84 -11.25 -3.99
CA PHE A 436 12.82 -10.26 -4.34
C PHE A 436 12.29 -9.51 -3.14
N LEU A 437 12.08 -10.17 -2.01
CA LEU A 437 11.68 -9.50 -0.77
C LEU A 437 12.79 -8.56 -0.27
N GLN A 438 14.06 -8.95 -0.39
CA GLN A 438 15.18 -8.07 -0.08
C GLN A 438 15.20 -6.83 -1.00
N ILE A 439 15.04 -7.03 -2.31
CA ILE A 439 14.95 -5.94 -3.29
C ILE A 439 13.80 -4.98 -2.94
N ALA A 440 12.64 -5.53 -2.56
CA ALA A 440 11.48 -4.73 -2.17
C ALA A 440 11.72 -3.97 -0.85
N ASN A 441 12.41 -4.57 0.12
CA ASN A 441 12.79 -3.92 1.37
C ASN A 441 13.73 -2.74 1.11
N ASP A 442 14.83 -2.99 0.40
CA ASP A 442 15.85 -1.97 0.14
C ASP A 442 15.29 -0.81 -0.71
N ALA A 443 14.46 -1.13 -1.72
CA ALA A 443 13.79 -0.11 -2.53
C ALA A 443 12.78 0.71 -1.72
N ALA A 444 12.02 0.07 -0.84
CA ALA A 444 11.08 0.76 0.03
C ALA A 444 11.79 1.66 1.05
N GLU A 445 12.93 1.24 1.60
CA GLU A 445 13.77 2.07 2.48
C GLU A 445 14.27 3.32 1.73
N LEU A 446 14.86 3.14 0.54
CA LEU A 446 15.31 4.25 -0.29
C LEU A 446 14.19 5.27 -0.55
N PHE A 447 12.99 4.82 -0.90
CA PHE A 447 11.89 5.73 -1.20
C PHE A 447 11.26 6.32 0.07
N PHE A 448 11.29 5.62 1.19
CA PHE A 448 10.87 6.17 2.47
C PHE A 448 11.72 7.38 2.83
N GLU A 449 13.03 7.28 2.70
CA GLU A 449 13.97 8.36 3.02
C GLU A 449 13.93 9.52 1.99
N GLU A 450 13.93 9.20 0.69
CA GLU A 450 14.14 10.20 -0.38
C GLU A 450 12.85 10.80 -0.93
N VAL A 451 11.72 10.11 -0.83
CA VAL A 451 10.47 10.49 -1.52
C VAL A 451 9.32 10.71 -0.57
N ILE A 452 9.16 9.85 0.44
CA ILE A 452 7.96 9.82 1.28
C ILE A 452 8.11 10.71 2.51
N SER A 453 9.26 10.68 3.15
CA SER A 453 9.59 11.41 4.39
C SER A 453 10.82 12.32 4.24
N PRO A 454 10.96 13.12 3.16
CA PRO A 454 12.12 13.96 2.95
C PRO A 454 12.18 15.15 3.89
#